data_57ae817563297544385981091a91fccb
#
_entry.id   57ae817563297544385981091a91fccb
#
_cell.length_a   1.000
_cell.length_b   1.000
_cell.length_c   1.000
_cell.angle_alpha   90.00
_cell.angle_beta   90.00
_cell.angle_gamma   90.00
#
_symmetry.space_group_name_H-M   'P 1'
#
loop_
_entity.id
_entity.type
_entity.pdbx_description
1 polymer ?
#
loop_
_entity_poly.entity_id
_entity_poly.type
_entity_poly.pdbx_seq_one_letter_code
_entity_poly.pdbx_strand_id
1 'polypeptide(L)'
;MDLLRLPLVGPLLTRRHARTLLQIPLFIVSVAMIVHGLFGPQLAPRNLATTVTWVHFRGALVLVLLLAGNFFCLACPFMLVRNLARKFFHPVRNWPRRLRNKWLSVGLFIAMLFLYEWFDLWA
;
A
#
# COMPACT_ATOMS: atom_id res chain seq x y z
N MET A 1 22.90 7.04 -6.93
CA MET A 1 22.99 5.87 -7.84
C MET A 1 21.78 5.89 -8.76
N ASP A 2 21.99 6.04 -10.08
CA ASP A 2 20.88 6.04 -11.05
C ASP A 2 20.48 4.61 -11.38
N LEU A 3 19.42 4.14 -10.75
CA LEU A 3 18.83 2.80 -10.99
C LEU A 3 18.46 2.57 -12.48
N LEU A 4 18.20 3.65 -13.22
CA LEU A 4 17.90 3.60 -14.65
C LEU A 4 19.11 3.22 -15.53
N ARG A 5 20.33 3.33 -15.00
CA ARG A 5 21.56 2.95 -15.72
C ARG A 5 21.91 1.47 -15.59
N LEU A 6 21.24 0.74 -14.73
CA LEU A 6 21.42 -0.70 -14.60
C LEU A 6 20.85 -1.43 -15.84
N PRO A 7 21.63 -2.29 -16.51
CA PRO A 7 21.27 -2.89 -17.81
C PRO A 7 20.02 -3.77 -17.74
N LEU A 8 19.68 -4.30 -16.57
CA LEU A 8 18.48 -5.13 -16.35
C LEU A 8 17.27 -4.31 -15.88
N VAL A 9 17.51 -3.28 -15.07
CA VAL A 9 16.43 -2.50 -14.42
C VAL A 9 15.94 -1.38 -15.32
N GLY A 10 16.85 -0.73 -16.06
CA GLY A 10 16.51 0.38 -16.97
C GLY A 10 15.46 0.00 -18.03
N PRO A 11 15.70 -1.01 -18.87
CA PRO A 11 14.75 -1.41 -19.91
C PRO A 11 13.45 -2.00 -19.34
N LEU A 12 13.49 -2.62 -18.16
CA LEU A 12 12.31 -3.12 -17.48
C LEU A 12 11.41 -1.96 -17.01
N LEU A 13 11.98 -0.91 -16.44
CA LEU A 13 11.26 0.24 -15.90
C LEU A 13 10.72 1.18 -16.98
N THR A 14 11.37 1.26 -18.13
CA THR A 14 10.95 2.10 -19.25
C THR A 14 9.82 1.48 -20.08
N ARG A 15 9.53 0.20 -19.92
CA ARG A 15 8.41 -0.45 -20.62
C ARG A 15 7.07 0.13 -20.18
N ARG A 16 6.19 0.37 -21.14
CA ARG A 16 4.85 0.96 -20.95
C ARG A 16 4.00 0.24 -19.87
N HIS A 17 4.21 -1.07 -19.68
CA HIS A 17 3.47 -1.90 -18.74
C HIS A 17 4.28 -2.31 -17.50
N ALA A 18 5.49 -1.77 -17.32
CA ALA A 18 6.38 -2.13 -16.20
C ALA A 18 5.72 -1.92 -14.84
N ARG A 19 4.98 -0.81 -14.68
CA ARG A 19 4.23 -0.53 -13.45
C ARG A 19 3.18 -1.60 -13.16
N THR A 20 2.39 -1.95 -14.15
CA THR A 20 1.31 -2.94 -14.02
C THR A 20 1.88 -4.32 -13.71
N LEU A 21 3.00 -4.68 -14.35
CA LEU A 21 3.68 -5.95 -14.11
C LEU A 21 4.18 -6.09 -12.67
N LEU A 22 4.64 -5.00 -12.04
CA LEU A 22 5.05 -4.98 -10.64
C LEU A 22 3.85 -4.89 -9.68
N GLN A 23 2.80 -4.19 -10.07
CA GLN A 23 1.63 -3.95 -9.22
C GLN A 23 0.71 -5.17 -9.11
N ILE A 24 0.56 -5.96 -10.18
CA ILE A 24 -0.32 -7.13 -10.20
C ILE A 24 0.08 -8.18 -9.15
N PRO A 25 1.33 -8.68 -9.08
CA PRO A 25 1.70 -9.68 -8.08
C PRO A 25 1.55 -9.14 -6.65
N LEU A 26 1.91 -7.88 -6.41
CA LEU A 26 1.73 -7.27 -5.09
C LEU A 26 0.24 -7.10 -4.73
N PHE A 27 -0.60 -6.82 -5.71
CA PHE A 27 -2.05 -6.77 -5.51
C PHE A 27 -2.61 -8.14 -5.16
N ILE A 28 -2.20 -9.19 -5.87
CA ILE A 28 -2.62 -10.57 -5.59
C ILE A 28 -2.21 -10.97 -4.17
N VAL A 29 -0.96 -10.71 -3.80
CA VAL A 29 -0.47 -10.98 -2.44
C VAL A 29 -1.28 -10.20 -1.39
N SER A 30 -1.58 -8.92 -1.65
CA SER A 30 -2.38 -8.09 -0.73
C SER A 30 -3.80 -8.66 -0.54
N VAL A 31 -4.46 -9.06 -1.63
CA VAL A 31 -5.78 -9.68 -1.58
C VAL A 31 -5.73 -11.03 -0.84
N ALA A 32 -4.75 -11.87 -1.14
CA ALA A 32 -4.57 -13.14 -0.44
C ALA A 32 -4.36 -12.95 1.06
N MET A 33 -3.58 -11.93 1.47
CA MET A 33 -3.40 -11.58 2.88
C MET A 33 -4.69 -11.10 3.55
N ILE A 34 -5.49 -10.29 2.86
CA ILE A 34 -6.79 -9.84 3.38
C ILE A 34 -7.74 -11.04 3.56
N VAL A 35 -7.84 -11.91 2.56
CA VAL A 35 -8.68 -13.11 2.64
C VAL A 35 -8.22 -14.03 3.76
N HIS A 36 -6.91 -14.26 3.88
CA HIS A 36 -6.38 -15.08 4.96
C HIS A 36 -6.57 -14.43 6.35
N GLY A 37 -6.51 -13.10 6.44
CA GLY A 37 -6.80 -12.37 7.68
C GLY A 37 -8.28 -12.49 8.11
N LEU A 38 -9.21 -12.52 7.16
CA LEU A 38 -10.65 -12.62 7.44
C LEU A 38 -11.11 -14.04 7.73
N PHE A 39 -10.60 -15.03 7.00
CA PHE A 39 -11.06 -16.42 7.08
C PHE A 39 -10.06 -17.36 7.78
N GLY A 40 -8.85 -16.88 8.06
CA GLY A 40 -7.81 -17.67 8.72
C GLY A 40 -8.00 -17.78 10.24
N PRO A 41 -7.08 -18.49 10.91
CA PRO A 41 -7.11 -18.63 12.36
C PRO A 41 -6.99 -17.25 13.03
N GLN A 42 -7.91 -16.95 13.94
CA GLN A 42 -7.98 -15.65 14.61
C GLN A 42 -6.91 -15.45 15.70
N LEU A 43 -6.11 -16.48 15.98
CA LEU A 43 -4.98 -16.38 16.89
C LEU A 43 -3.82 -15.61 16.21
N ALA A 44 -3.46 -14.46 16.73
CA ALA A 44 -2.44 -13.57 16.18
C ALA A 44 -1.12 -14.27 15.79
N PRO A 45 -0.51 -15.14 16.60
CA PRO A 45 0.73 -15.82 16.25
C PRO A 45 0.58 -16.89 15.16
N ARG A 46 -0.64 -17.40 14.92
CA ARG A 46 -0.95 -18.40 13.90
C ARG A 46 -1.53 -17.79 12.61
N ASN A 47 -1.87 -16.51 12.64
CA ASN A 47 -2.39 -15.83 11.47
C ASN A 47 -1.23 -15.31 10.61
N LEU A 48 -1.09 -15.89 9.41
CA LEU A 48 -0.06 -15.49 8.45
C LEU A 48 -0.16 -14.01 8.08
N ALA A 49 -1.37 -13.48 7.96
CA ALA A 49 -1.56 -12.06 7.65
C ALA A 49 -0.95 -11.16 8.73
N THR A 50 -1.15 -11.49 10.01
CA THR A 50 -0.56 -10.75 11.12
C THR A 50 0.96 -10.90 11.15
N THR A 51 1.46 -12.13 11.11
CA THR A 51 2.90 -12.41 11.21
C THR A 51 3.68 -11.80 10.05
N VAL A 52 3.22 -11.99 8.82
CA VAL A 52 3.90 -11.44 7.63
C VAL A 52 3.84 -9.93 7.62
N THR A 53 2.70 -9.33 7.94
CA THR A 53 2.53 -7.87 7.91
C THR A 53 3.34 -7.18 9.00
N TRP A 54 3.26 -7.66 10.23
CA TRP A 54 3.89 -6.99 11.37
C TRP A 54 5.37 -7.30 11.53
N VAL A 55 5.80 -8.52 11.27
CA VAL A 55 7.18 -8.93 11.50
C VAL A 55 8.04 -8.73 10.24
N HIS A 56 7.61 -9.31 9.11
CA HIS A 56 8.43 -9.34 7.90
C HIS A 56 8.27 -8.10 7.02
N PHE A 57 7.03 -7.66 6.81
CA PHE A 57 6.78 -6.55 5.89
C PHE A 57 7.31 -5.22 6.40
N ARG A 58 7.23 -4.95 7.70
CA ARG A 58 7.77 -3.71 8.28
C ARG A 58 9.28 -3.61 8.12
N GLY A 59 10.01 -4.69 8.41
CA GLY A 59 11.45 -4.73 8.21
C GLY A 59 11.84 -4.62 6.74
N ALA A 60 11.19 -5.39 5.88
CA ALA A 60 11.40 -5.33 4.43
C ALA A 60 11.07 -3.95 3.86
N LEU A 61 9.98 -3.31 4.33
CA LEU A 61 9.60 -1.96 3.91
C LEU A 61 10.69 -0.94 4.20
N VAL A 62 11.25 -0.96 5.42
CA VAL A 62 12.34 -0.05 5.80
C VAL A 62 13.56 -0.25 4.91
N LEU A 63 13.95 -1.51 4.67
CA LEU A 63 15.07 -1.83 3.78
C LEU A 63 14.82 -1.35 2.34
N VAL A 64 13.62 -1.60 1.81
CA VAL A 64 13.26 -1.17 0.45
C VAL A 64 13.23 0.35 0.35
N LEU A 65 12.73 1.06 1.36
CA LEU A 65 12.74 2.53 1.38
C LEU A 65 14.17 3.10 1.45
N LEU A 66 15.06 2.48 2.21
CA LEU A 66 16.46 2.90 2.30
C LEU A 66 17.22 2.64 1.00
N LEU A 67 16.99 1.51 0.35
CA LEU A 67 17.71 1.12 -0.87
C LEU A 67 17.15 1.74 -2.14
N ALA A 68 15.83 1.79 -2.25
CA ALA A 68 15.12 2.17 -3.47
C ALA A 68 14.31 3.46 -3.35
N GLY A 69 14.21 4.07 -2.18
CA GLY A 69 13.50 5.33 -1.96
C GLY A 69 12.07 5.30 -2.48
N ASN A 70 11.73 6.25 -3.35
CA ASN A 70 10.37 6.39 -3.91
C ASN A 70 9.95 5.27 -4.88
N PHE A 71 10.81 4.30 -5.17
CA PHE A 71 10.48 3.16 -6.02
C PHE A 71 9.33 2.31 -5.45
N PHE A 72 9.22 2.26 -4.14
CA PHE A 72 8.10 1.62 -3.44
C PHE A 72 6.74 2.19 -3.87
N CYS A 73 6.66 3.52 -4.05
CA CYS A 73 5.42 4.17 -4.50
C CYS A 73 5.03 3.77 -5.94
N LEU A 74 6.00 3.44 -6.78
CA LEU A 74 5.76 2.96 -8.14
C LEU A 74 5.10 1.58 -8.15
N ALA A 75 5.53 0.71 -7.24
CA ALA A 75 5.04 -0.66 -7.11
C ALA A 75 3.74 -0.77 -6.27
N CYS A 76 3.28 0.34 -5.67
CA CYS A 76 2.13 0.35 -4.76
C CYS A 76 0.85 -0.15 -5.45
N PRO A 77 0.21 -1.22 -4.94
CA PRO A 77 -1.00 -1.81 -5.54
C PRO A 77 -2.21 -0.87 -5.49
N PHE A 78 -2.26 0.08 -4.55
CA PHE A 78 -3.33 1.08 -4.47
C PHE A 78 -3.42 1.97 -5.70
N MET A 79 -2.32 2.20 -6.40
CA MET A 79 -2.32 2.95 -7.65
C MET A 79 -3.06 2.20 -8.76
N LEU A 80 -2.98 0.87 -8.77
CA LEU A 80 -3.71 0.02 -9.71
C LEU A 80 -5.21 0.11 -9.45
N VAL A 81 -5.64 -0.04 -8.20
CA VAL A 81 -7.05 0.11 -7.79
C VAL A 81 -7.58 1.49 -8.15
N ARG A 82 -6.83 2.55 -7.86
CA ARG A 82 -7.21 3.92 -8.24
C ARG A 82 -7.37 4.08 -9.74
N ASN A 83 -6.45 3.55 -10.53
CA ASN A 83 -6.51 3.67 -11.99
C ASN A 83 -7.71 2.88 -12.56
N LEU A 84 -7.99 1.71 -11.99
CA LEU A 84 -9.15 0.92 -12.35
C LEU A 84 -10.46 1.63 -11.97
N ALA A 85 -10.54 2.14 -10.75
CA ALA A 85 -11.68 2.90 -10.28
C ALA A 85 -11.95 4.14 -11.16
N ARG A 86 -10.91 4.87 -11.58
CA ARG A 86 -11.04 6.02 -12.51
C ARG A 86 -11.54 5.62 -13.88
N LYS A 87 -11.35 4.39 -14.31
CA LYS A 87 -11.86 3.90 -15.60
C LYS A 87 -13.38 3.64 -15.54
N PHE A 88 -13.86 3.17 -14.39
CA PHE A 88 -15.29 2.89 -14.18
C PHE A 88 -16.07 4.10 -13.66
N PHE A 89 -15.46 4.84 -12.75
CA PHE A 89 -16.07 6.02 -12.13
C PHE A 89 -15.37 7.27 -12.67
N HIS A 90 -16.04 8.00 -13.55
CA HIS A 90 -15.57 9.31 -13.96
C HIS A 90 -15.93 10.32 -12.86
N PRO A 91 -14.97 10.78 -12.04
CA PRO A 91 -15.29 11.75 -10.99
C PRO A 91 -15.59 13.10 -11.65
N VAL A 92 -16.88 13.38 -11.82
CA VAL A 92 -17.38 14.67 -12.33
C VAL A 92 -17.26 15.76 -11.26
N ARG A 93 -17.14 15.37 -10.00
CA ARG A 93 -17.15 16.30 -8.87
C ARG A 93 -15.74 16.57 -8.36
N ASN A 94 -15.33 17.83 -8.42
CA ASN A 94 -14.11 18.27 -7.79
C ASN A 94 -14.25 18.28 -6.27
N TRP A 95 -13.25 17.74 -5.58
CA TRP A 95 -13.18 17.77 -4.12
C TRP A 95 -13.27 19.21 -3.60
N PRO A 96 -14.19 19.54 -2.66
CA PRO A 96 -14.35 20.90 -2.21
C PRO A 96 -13.08 21.42 -1.54
N ARG A 97 -12.69 22.64 -1.87
CA ARG A 97 -11.43 23.26 -1.39
C ARG A 97 -11.30 23.25 0.13
N ARG A 98 -12.41 23.36 0.87
CA ARG A 98 -12.43 23.32 2.33
C ARG A 98 -11.97 21.99 2.93
N LEU A 99 -12.26 20.87 2.26
CA LEU A 99 -11.84 19.52 2.68
C LEU A 99 -10.42 19.15 2.21
N ARG A 100 -9.79 19.99 1.36
CA ARG A 100 -8.42 19.77 0.88
C ARG A 100 -7.40 20.40 1.85
N ASN A 101 -7.63 20.30 3.13
CA ASN A 101 -6.76 20.84 4.16
C ASN A 101 -5.92 19.73 4.80
N LYS A 102 -4.62 19.99 5.02
CA LYS A 102 -3.71 19.07 5.72
C LYS A 102 -4.18 18.76 7.13
N TRP A 103 -4.81 19.74 7.79
CA TRP A 103 -5.35 19.59 9.15
C TRP A 103 -6.46 18.53 9.24
N LEU A 104 -7.27 18.37 8.19
CA LEU A 104 -8.26 17.30 8.14
C LEU A 104 -7.62 15.91 8.15
N SER A 105 -6.53 15.73 7.39
CA SER A 105 -5.79 14.45 7.37
C SER A 105 -5.14 14.17 8.73
N VAL A 106 -4.57 15.18 9.36
CA VAL A 106 -3.98 15.05 10.70
C VAL A 106 -5.05 14.73 11.73
N GLY A 107 -6.20 15.44 11.69
CA GLY A 107 -7.32 15.19 12.59
C GLY A 107 -7.90 13.78 12.45
N LEU A 108 -8.09 13.30 11.21
CA LEU A 108 -8.54 11.94 10.96
C LEU A 108 -7.53 10.89 11.44
N PHE A 109 -6.24 11.16 11.26
CA PHE A 109 -5.18 10.27 11.73
C PHE A 109 -5.17 10.17 13.26
N ILE A 110 -5.26 11.30 13.97
CA ILE A 110 -5.36 11.33 15.43
C ILE A 110 -6.64 10.63 15.91
N ALA A 111 -7.77 10.90 15.26
CA ALA A 111 -9.03 10.23 15.58
C ALA A 111 -8.95 8.73 15.40
N MET A 112 -8.31 8.26 14.31
CA MET A 112 -8.09 6.84 14.07
C MET A 112 -7.22 6.20 15.15
N LEU A 113 -6.11 6.85 15.55
CA LEU A 113 -5.26 6.36 16.62
C LEU A 113 -5.99 6.31 17.97
N PHE A 114 -6.79 7.35 18.26
CA PHE A 114 -7.60 7.39 19.47
C PHE A 114 -8.64 6.27 19.51
N LEU A 115 -9.36 6.05 18.40
CA LEU A 115 -10.33 4.96 18.30
C LEU A 115 -9.67 3.59 18.40
N TYR A 116 -8.49 3.45 17.82
CA TYR A 116 -7.71 2.20 17.89
C TYR A 116 -7.33 1.85 19.32
N GLU A 117 -6.91 2.85 20.11
CA GLU A 117 -6.60 2.70 21.53
C GLU A 117 -7.87 2.50 22.36
N TRP A 118 -8.93 3.27 22.06
CA TRP A 118 -10.21 3.20 22.80
C TRP A 118 -10.90 1.84 22.69
N PHE A 119 -10.85 1.22 21.53
CA PHE A 119 -11.45 -0.11 21.31
C PHE A 119 -10.50 -1.26 21.61
N ASP A 120 -9.33 -0.99 22.16
CA ASP A 120 -8.33 -1.98 22.53
C ASP A 120 -8.05 -3.02 21.41
N LEU A 121 -7.91 -2.53 20.19
CA LEU A 121 -7.72 -3.35 18.99
C LEU A 121 -6.36 -4.07 18.96
N TRP A 122 -5.61 -3.99 20.06
CA TRP A 122 -4.35 -4.70 20.27
C TRP A 122 -4.53 -6.13 20.84
N ALA A 123 -5.70 -6.43 21.40
CA ALA A 123 -5.97 -7.69 22.08
C ALA A 123 -6.21 -8.87 21.13
#